data_4d0323791cbee6d2140c7aa4111fda5a
#
_entry.id   4d0323791cbee6d2140c7aa4111fda5a
#
_cell.length_a   1.000
_cell.length_b   1.000
_cell.length_c   1.000
_cell.angle_alpha   90.00
_cell.angle_beta   90.00
_cell.angle_gamma   90.00
#
_symmetry.space_group_name_H-M   'P 1'
#
loop_
_entity.id
_entity.type
_entity.pdbx_description
1 polymer ?
#
loop_
_entity_poly.entity_id
_entity_poly.type
_entity_poly.pdbx_seq_one_letter_code
_entity_poly.pdbx_strand_id
1 'polypeptide(L)'
;MPGQDILRDGGEPLAGADATLARPNFDVAALRSLVAGVDLGSFAKAADRVARSSSAVSAQIRKLEEQAGTPLFVKAGRGLALTDAGDAMLRYARRMIELNDEAAAAVRGVKLDGWVRVGLQEDFGEAILPDVLGRFARAHPKVKIEARVARNADLLDRLDANQLDLALVWGDPASAALVSRAGVDSEAIAHVPMQWIGAVAGGGVGMMDGGGDAGGEGGVRGEGEGGRAVRATGEPLPLVVFDRPCRFFGAATDALDRAGVPWRVAFTTPSLAGLWAAAAAGLGLTVRSHYGLPASVRVLDAASCGLPALPSLPLILLRRTSSATPTVDRLARIVTQAVGEATEGVLAA
;
A
#
# COMPACT_ATOMS: atom_id res chain seq x y z
N MET A 1 26.47 69.65 -39.32
CA MET A 1 25.61 69.51 -40.47
C MET A 1 25.43 68.08 -40.82
N PRO A 2 24.26 67.59 -41.22
CA PRO A 2 22.92 67.58 -40.61
C PRO A 2 22.58 66.14 -40.15
N GLY A 3 21.82 65.85 -39.19
CA GLY A 3 20.39 66.01 -39.12
C GLY A 3 19.58 64.99 -39.93
N GLN A 4 19.05 63.96 -39.25
CA GLN A 4 17.82 63.33 -39.73
C GLN A 4 17.09 62.68 -38.57
N ASP A 5 15.95 63.25 -38.27
CA ASP A 5 14.79 62.66 -37.58
C ASP A 5 14.39 61.36 -38.24
N ILE A 6 14.12 60.33 -37.46
CA ILE A 6 13.23 59.20 -37.83
C ILE A 6 12.32 58.89 -36.64
N LEU A 7 11.12 59.39 -36.76
CA LEU A 7 9.81 58.86 -36.34
C LEU A 7 9.73 57.85 -35.16
N ARG A 8 9.04 58.34 -34.14
CA ARG A 8 8.32 57.56 -33.12
C ARG A 8 7.32 56.64 -33.82
N ASP A 9 7.49 55.38 -33.61
CA ASP A 9 6.37 54.44 -33.80
C ASP A 9 5.93 53.93 -32.44
N GLY A 10 4.66 54.12 -32.14
CA GLY A 10 4.01 53.80 -30.89
C GLY A 10 3.77 52.27 -30.79
N GLY A 11 4.65 51.60 -30.10
CA GLY A 11 4.42 50.24 -29.64
C GLY A 11 3.85 50.29 -28.23
N GLU A 12 2.55 50.02 -28.09
CA GLU A 12 1.94 49.74 -26.79
C GLU A 12 2.74 48.67 -26.05
N PRO A 13 3.02 48.84 -24.76
CA PRO A 13 3.60 47.75 -23.98
C PRO A 13 2.53 46.65 -23.83
N LEU A 14 2.78 45.53 -24.48
CA LEU A 14 2.06 44.31 -24.18
C LEU A 14 2.16 44.10 -22.67
N ALA A 15 1.08 44.29 -21.96
CA ALA A 15 0.90 43.91 -20.59
C ALA A 15 0.95 42.37 -20.52
N GLY A 16 2.18 41.85 -20.57
CA GLY A 16 2.47 40.45 -20.28
C GLY A 16 2.41 40.23 -18.78
N ALA A 17 1.37 39.59 -18.34
CA ALA A 17 1.15 39.15 -16.98
C ALA A 17 2.33 38.27 -16.52
N ASP A 18 3.36 38.87 -15.96
CA ASP A 18 4.31 38.20 -15.10
C ASP A 18 3.75 38.19 -13.67
N ALA A 19 2.63 37.49 -13.51
CA ALA A 19 2.24 37.00 -12.22
C ALA A 19 3.29 35.92 -11.85
N THR A 20 4.36 36.35 -11.24
CA THR A 20 5.25 35.51 -10.50
C THR A 20 4.41 34.79 -9.47
N LEU A 21 3.84 33.65 -9.83
CA LEU A 21 3.18 32.73 -8.90
C LEU A 21 4.21 32.43 -7.83
N ALA A 22 4.09 33.13 -6.71
CA ALA A 22 4.92 32.88 -5.54
C ALA A 22 4.83 31.38 -5.29
N ARG A 23 5.96 30.69 -5.41
CA ARG A 23 6.00 29.25 -5.22
C ARG A 23 5.45 28.95 -3.82
N PRO A 24 4.42 28.09 -3.69
CA PRO A 24 3.82 27.80 -2.40
C PRO A 24 4.89 27.23 -1.46
N ASN A 25 4.99 27.79 -0.27
CA ASN A 25 5.91 27.33 0.77
C ASN A 25 5.10 26.73 1.91
N PHE A 26 4.91 25.42 1.88
CA PHE A 26 4.14 24.70 2.88
C PHE A 26 4.92 24.57 4.20
N ASP A 27 4.30 25.00 5.30
CA ASP A 27 4.85 24.91 6.64
C ASP A 27 4.79 23.45 7.17
N VAL A 28 5.93 22.89 7.52
CA VAL A 28 6.01 21.50 8.04
C VAL A 28 5.17 21.29 9.31
N ALA A 29 5.02 22.30 10.16
CA ALA A 29 4.16 22.19 11.34
C ALA A 29 2.67 22.09 10.95
N ALA A 30 2.26 22.81 9.93
CA ALA A 30 0.91 22.69 9.36
C ALA A 30 0.70 21.33 8.69
N LEU A 31 1.68 20.83 7.94
CA LEU A 31 1.64 19.49 7.36
C LEU A 31 1.52 18.40 8.43
N ARG A 32 2.23 18.53 9.57
CA ARG A 32 2.06 17.61 10.71
C ARG A 32 0.64 17.61 11.27
N SER A 33 0.02 18.78 11.34
CA SER A 33 -1.37 18.91 11.79
C SER A 33 -2.36 18.27 10.83
N LEU A 34 -2.12 18.41 9.52
CA LEU A 34 -2.89 17.73 8.48
C LEU A 34 -2.82 16.21 8.63
N VAL A 35 -1.59 15.65 8.65
CA VAL A 35 -1.37 14.20 8.76
C VAL A 35 -1.99 13.67 10.05
N ALA A 36 -1.74 14.30 11.21
CA ALA A 36 -2.33 13.88 12.47
C ALA A 36 -3.87 13.93 12.46
N GLY A 37 -4.47 14.93 11.79
CA GLY A 37 -5.92 15.07 11.67
C GLY A 37 -6.56 13.94 10.89
N VAL A 38 -5.94 13.56 9.80
CA VAL A 38 -6.39 12.44 8.96
C VAL A 38 -6.18 11.10 9.67
N ASP A 39 -4.98 10.84 10.20
CA ASP A 39 -4.64 9.57 10.87
C ASP A 39 -5.54 9.29 12.09
N LEU A 40 -5.95 10.33 12.82
CA LEU A 40 -6.81 10.21 14.00
C LEU A 40 -8.31 10.37 13.68
N GLY A 41 -8.66 10.66 12.42
CA GLY A 41 -10.04 10.95 12.01
C GLY A 41 -10.65 12.15 12.75
N SER A 42 -9.83 13.02 13.36
CA SER A 42 -10.28 14.13 14.18
C SER A 42 -9.20 15.20 14.38
N PHE A 43 -9.49 16.42 13.97
CA PHE A 43 -8.60 17.55 14.21
C PHE A 43 -8.51 17.97 15.69
N ALA A 44 -9.53 17.66 16.49
CA ALA A 44 -9.46 17.87 17.93
C ALA A 44 -8.43 16.94 18.58
N LYS A 45 -8.45 15.65 18.24
CA LYS A 45 -7.43 14.68 18.71
C LYS A 45 -6.04 15.00 18.14
N ALA A 46 -5.98 15.50 16.91
CA ALA A 46 -4.73 15.96 16.30
C ALA A 46 -4.11 17.12 17.07
N ALA A 47 -4.91 18.06 17.56
CA ALA A 47 -4.45 19.20 18.35
C ALA A 47 -3.69 18.75 19.60
N ASP A 48 -4.23 17.78 20.32
CA ASP A 48 -3.56 17.17 21.49
C ASP A 48 -2.23 16.51 21.08
N ARG A 49 -2.23 15.74 19.98
CA ARG A 49 -1.04 15.03 19.50
C ARG A 49 0.09 15.95 19.06
N VAL A 50 -0.24 17.10 18.43
CA VAL A 50 0.76 18.09 18.00
C VAL A 50 1.04 19.18 19.03
N ALA A 51 0.50 19.06 20.25
CA ALA A 51 0.62 20.02 21.35
C ALA A 51 0.22 21.45 20.93
N ARG A 52 -0.95 21.59 20.28
CA ARG A 52 -1.53 22.85 19.82
C ARG A 52 -3.00 22.96 20.25
N SER A 53 -3.58 24.17 20.18
CA SER A 53 -5.02 24.33 20.34
C SER A 53 -5.77 23.91 19.08
N SER A 54 -7.02 23.48 19.20
CA SER A 54 -7.87 23.13 18.04
C SER A 54 -8.07 24.29 17.07
N SER A 55 -8.10 25.55 17.61
CA SER A 55 -8.16 26.76 16.79
C SER A 55 -6.87 26.97 15.97
N ALA A 56 -5.71 26.69 16.56
CA ALA A 56 -4.42 26.77 15.86
C ALA A 56 -4.33 25.73 14.73
N VAL A 57 -4.75 24.48 15.01
CA VAL A 57 -4.79 23.42 13.97
C VAL A 57 -5.73 23.83 12.85
N SER A 58 -6.94 24.31 13.15
CA SER A 58 -7.88 24.78 12.13
C SER A 58 -7.33 25.93 11.28
N ALA A 59 -6.58 26.85 11.90
CA ALA A 59 -5.92 27.94 11.18
C ALA A 59 -4.78 27.42 10.27
N GLN A 60 -4.02 26.42 10.73
CA GLN A 60 -2.97 25.79 9.94
C GLN A 60 -3.56 25.08 8.70
N ILE A 61 -4.67 24.36 8.83
CA ILE A 61 -5.33 23.70 7.70
C ILE A 61 -5.83 24.74 6.70
N ARG A 62 -6.51 25.80 7.13
CA ARG A 62 -6.93 26.88 6.23
C ARG A 62 -5.76 27.52 5.48
N LYS A 63 -4.65 27.77 6.17
CA LYS A 63 -3.44 28.30 5.55
C LYS A 63 -2.88 27.35 4.48
N LEU A 64 -2.93 26.03 4.69
CA LEU A 64 -2.52 25.04 3.68
C LEU A 64 -3.45 25.10 2.45
N GLU A 65 -4.76 25.22 2.65
CA GLU A 65 -5.74 25.35 1.57
C GLU A 65 -5.53 26.66 0.78
N GLU A 66 -5.28 27.76 1.47
CA GLU A 66 -4.93 29.06 0.84
C GLU A 66 -3.64 28.94 0.00
N GLN A 67 -2.61 28.30 0.54
CA GLN A 67 -1.34 28.07 -0.17
C GLN A 67 -1.47 27.10 -1.34
N ALA A 68 -2.34 26.09 -1.22
CA ALA A 68 -2.64 25.14 -2.27
C ALA A 68 -3.55 25.74 -3.37
N GLY A 69 -4.27 26.82 -3.06
CA GLY A 69 -5.24 27.45 -3.95
C GLY A 69 -6.51 26.61 -4.19
N THR A 70 -6.71 25.56 -3.38
CA THR A 70 -7.85 24.64 -3.50
C THR A 70 -8.19 24.03 -2.14
N PRO A 71 -9.48 23.70 -1.88
CA PRO A 71 -9.87 23.00 -0.67
C PRO A 71 -9.23 21.61 -0.60
N LEU A 72 -8.69 21.25 0.57
CA LEU A 72 -8.17 19.92 0.85
C LEU A 72 -9.22 19.00 1.50
N PHE A 73 -10.30 19.60 2.04
CA PHE A 73 -11.39 18.88 2.68
C PHE A 73 -12.76 19.31 2.16
N VAL A 74 -13.68 18.34 2.11
CA VAL A 74 -15.12 18.57 1.85
C VAL A 74 -15.94 18.02 2.99
N LYS A 75 -17.16 18.58 3.18
CA LYS A 75 -18.13 18.02 4.14
C LYS A 75 -18.64 16.69 3.62
N ALA A 76 -18.52 15.66 4.43
CA ALA A 76 -19.07 14.33 4.20
C ALA A 76 -19.91 13.89 5.41
N GLY A 77 -21.22 14.00 5.30
CA GLY A 77 -22.14 13.71 6.40
C GLY A 77 -21.86 14.59 7.62
N ARG A 78 -21.52 13.96 8.76
CA ARG A 78 -21.20 14.65 10.01
C ARG A 78 -19.70 14.97 10.16
N GLY A 79 -18.87 14.64 9.17
CA GLY A 79 -17.41 14.80 9.21
C GLY A 79 -16.85 15.55 8.01
N LEU A 80 -15.54 15.44 7.87
CA LEU A 80 -14.78 15.95 6.73
C LEU A 80 -14.14 14.76 6.01
N ALA A 81 -14.16 14.78 4.67
CA ALA A 81 -13.41 13.86 3.81
C ALA A 81 -12.36 14.63 3.04
N LEU A 82 -11.29 13.97 2.64
CA LEU A 82 -10.29 14.55 1.74
C LEU A 82 -10.89 14.75 0.34
N THR A 83 -10.43 15.80 -0.34
CA THR A 83 -10.58 15.95 -1.80
C THR A 83 -9.43 15.25 -2.51
N ASP A 84 -9.47 15.09 -3.83
CA ASP A 84 -8.33 14.58 -4.62
C ASP A 84 -7.06 15.42 -4.37
N ALA A 85 -7.21 16.74 -4.22
CA ALA A 85 -6.12 17.63 -3.84
C ALA A 85 -5.65 17.37 -2.40
N GLY A 86 -6.58 17.07 -1.48
CA GLY A 86 -6.29 16.67 -0.11
C GLY A 86 -5.49 15.37 -0.02
N ASP A 87 -5.86 14.37 -0.80
CA ASP A 87 -5.14 13.10 -0.89
C ASP A 87 -3.72 13.30 -1.46
N ALA A 88 -3.60 14.10 -2.54
CA ALA A 88 -2.29 14.45 -3.07
C ALA A 88 -1.45 15.19 -2.02
N MET A 89 -2.03 16.19 -1.33
CA MET A 89 -1.34 16.93 -0.28
C MET A 89 -0.90 16.01 0.86
N LEU A 90 -1.73 15.07 1.30
CA LEU A 90 -1.42 14.12 2.37
C LEU A 90 -0.19 13.26 2.02
N ARG A 91 -0.14 12.72 0.79
CA ARG A 91 1.02 11.94 0.32
C ARG A 91 2.32 12.75 0.36
N TYR A 92 2.29 13.97 -0.18
CA TYR A 92 3.46 14.84 -0.17
C TYR A 92 3.79 15.34 1.23
N ALA A 93 2.80 15.65 2.09
CA ALA A 93 3.01 16.06 3.45
C ALA A 93 3.80 15.03 4.26
N ARG A 94 3.44 13.76 4.18
CA ARG A 94 4.17 12.66 4.83
C ARG A 94 5.64 12.64 4.40
N ARG A 95 5.91 12.73 3.10
CA ARG A 95 7.28 12.75 2.56
C ARG A 95 8.08 13.99 2.97
N MET A 96 7.46 15.18 2.98
CA MET A 96 8.11 16.43 3.40
C MET A 96 8.43 16.42 4.90
N ILE A 97 7.53 15.91 5.73
CA ILE A 97 7.77 15.73 7.17
C ILE A 97 8.95 14.79 7.39
N GLU A 98 8.99 13.68 6.68
CA GLU A 98 10.07 12.70 6.77
C GLU A 98 11.42 13.31 6.40
N LEU A 99 11.49 14.02 5.27
CA LEU A 99 12.72 14.69 4.83
C LEU A 99 13.17 15.78 5.80
N ASN A 100 12.20 16.53 6.38
CA ASN A 100 12.50 17.52 7.41
C ASN A 100 13.10 16.88 8.68
N ASP A 101 12.54 15.75 9.12
CA ASP A 101 13.03 15.04 10.30
C ASP A 101 14.41 14.43 10.07
N GLU A 102 14.64 13.92 8.86
CA GLU A 102 15.94 13.45 8.41
C GLU A 102 16.97 14.57 8.43
N ALA A 103 16.66 15.72 7.82
CA ALA A 103 17.53 16.88 7.81
C ALA A 103 17.85 17.36 9.25
N ALA A 104 16.82 17.43 10.10
CA ALA A 104 17.00 17.83 11.50
C ALA A 104 17.89 16.84 12.28
N ALA A 105 17.76 15.54 12.04
CA ALA A 105 18.60 14.51 12.63
C ALA A 105 20.05 14.61 12.14
N ALA A 106 20.24 14.82 10.84
CA ALA A 106 21.55 14.97 10.23
C ALA A 106 22.30 16.19 10.78
N VAL A 107 21.63 17.35 10.88
CA VAL A 107 22.19 18.59 11.41
C VAL A 107 22.53 18.47 12.90
N ARG A 108 21.71 17.76 13.69
CA ARG A 108 21.98 17.50 15.11
C ARG A 108 23.08 16.49 15.36
N GLY A 109 23.63 15.91 14.30
CA GLY A 109 24.71 14.91 14.39
C GLY A 109 24.28 13.59 15.00
N VAL A 110 22.96 13.29 14.99
CA VAL A 110 22.44 11.96 15.36
C VAL A 110 22.90 10.98 14.31
N LYS A 111 24.08 10.41 14.51
CA LYS A 111 24.60 9.33 13.65
C LYS A 111 23.90 8.06 14.06
N LEU A 112 22.94 7.63 13.23
CA LEU A 112 22.48 6.26 13.32
C LEU A 112 23.58 5.36 12.77
N ASP A 113 23.97 4.37 13.54
CA ASP A 113 24.94 3.35 13.19
C ASP A 113 24.46 1.98 13.70
N GLY A 114 25.23 0.94 13.41
CA GLY A 114 24.91 -0.41 13.84
C GLY A 114 24.17 -1.23 12.80
N TRP A 115 23.44 -2.22 13.26
CA TRP A 115 22.68 -3.18 12.47
C TRP A 115 21.21 -3.08 12.79
N VAL A 116 20.36 -3.26 11.76
CA VAL A 116 18.92 -3.47 11.90
C VAL A 116 18.54 -4.69 11.09
N ARG A 117 17.86 -5.62 11.75
CA ARG A 117 17.39 -6.87 11.16
C ARG A 117 15.88 -6.81 11.02
N VAL A 118 15.39 -6.76 9.79
CA VAL A 118 13.97 -6.64 9.48
C VAL A 118 13.48 -7.87 8.74
N GLY A 119 12.33 -8.40 9.17
CA GLY A 119 11.61 -9.48 8.51
C GLY A 119 10.36 -8.96 7.81
N LEU A 120 10.11 -9.42 6.59
CA LEU A 120 8.90 -9.08 5.82
C LEU A 120 8.33 -10.33 5.18
N GLN A 121 7.01 -10.33 5.00
CA GLN A 121 6.33 -11.34 4.18
C GLN A 121 6.72 -11.21 2.71
N GLU A 122 6.61 -12.30 1.94
CA GLU A 122 6.97 -12.32 0.53
C GLU A 122 6.22 -11.27 -0.30
N ASP A 123 4.95 -11.02 0.01
CA ASP A 123 4.12 -9.98 -0.65
C ASP A 123 4.75 -8.59 -0.60
N PHE A 124 5.50 -8.28 0.47
CA PHE A 124 6.12 -6.97 0.69
C PHE A 124 7.56 -6.89 0.18
N GLY A 125 8.18 -8.04 -0.10
CA GLY A 125 9.56 -8.09 -0.60
C GLY A 125 9.75 -7.31 -1.90
N GLU A 126 8.80 -7.43 -2.83
CA GLU A 126 8.83 -6.72 -4.10
C GLU A 126 8.09 -5.38 -4.06
N ALA A 127 6.99 -5.30 -3.28
CA ALA A 127 6.11 -4.14 -3.30
C ALA A 127 6.67 -2.92 -2.56
N ILE A 128 7.24 -3.10 -1.36
CA ILE A 128 7.65 -1.96 -0.51
C ILE A 128 9.13 -1.96 -0.13
N LEU A 129 9.79 -3.12 -0.09
CA LEU A 129 11.16 -3.22 0.38
C LEU A 129 12.15 -2.36 -0.43
N PRO A 130 12.08 -2.26 -1.77
CA PRO A 130 12.98 -1.40 -2.54
C PRO A 130 12.89 0.07 -2.13
N ASP A 131 11.69 0.59 -1.89
CA ASP A 131 11.47 1.96 -1.46
C ASP A 131 11.96 2.19 -0.02
N VAL A 132 11.61 1.29 0.91
CA VAL A 132 12.07 1.31 2.30
C VAL A 132 13.61 1.31 2.38
N LEU A 133 14.26 0.40 1.65
CA LEU A 133 15.72 0.32 1.62
C LEU A 133 16.34 1.57 0.99
N GLY A 134 15.76 2.07 -0.10
CA GLY A 134 16.24 3.26 -0.79
C GLY A 134 16.17 4.50 0.10
N ARG A 135 15.07 4.73 0.79
CA ARG A 135 14.88 5.85 1.73
C ARG A 135 15.85 5.73 2.91
N PHE A 136 15.90 4.56 3.54
CA PHE A 136 16.70 4.35 4.73
C PHE A 136 18.20 4.43 4.45
N ALA A 137 18.70 3.81 3.37
CA ALA A 137 20.12 3.80 3.03
C ALA A 137 20.66 5.20 2.67
N ARG A 138 19.83 6.00 1.97
CA ARG A 138 20.22 7.40 1.66
C ARG A 138 20.35 8.25 2.91
N ALA A 139 19.40 8.08 3.84
CA ALA A 139 19.38 8.83 5.09
C ALA A 139 20.45 8.38 6.09
N HIS A 140 20.79 7.09 6.09
CA HIS A 140 21.63 6.46 7.11
C HIS A 140 22.68 5.51 6.51
N PRO A 141 23.67 6.04 5.74
CA PRO A 141 24.63 5.23 4.98
C PRO A 141 25.57 4.39 5.85
N LYS A 142 25.63 4.64 7.15
CA LYS A 142 26.46 3.88 8.11
C LYS A 142 25.71 2.71 8.77
N VAL A 143 24.40 2.63 8.57
CA VAL A 143 23.60 1.55 9.13
C VAL A 143 23.61 0.36 8.16
N LYS A 144 23.87 -0.82 8.69
CA LYS A 144 23.72 -2.08 7.96
C LYS A 144 22.30 -2.60 8.17
N ILE A 145 21.61 -2.89 7.07
CA ILE A 145 20.30 -3.53 7.09
C ILE A 145 20.45 -4.97 6.68
N GLU A 146 19.93 -5.88 7.49
CA GLU A 146 19.69 -7.26 7.11
C GLU A 146 18.18 -7.44 6.92
N ALA A 147 17.76 -7.64 5.67
CA ALA A 147 16.36 -7.90 5.34
C ALA A 147 16.16 -9.39 5.09
N ARG A 148 15.11 -9.95 5.70
CA ARG A 148 14.70 -11.34 5.50
C ARG A 148 13.27 -11.37 4.99
N VAL A 149 13.11 -11.93 3.81
CA VAL A 149 11.79 -12.20 3.25
C VAL A 149 11.47 -13.66 3.56
N ALA A 150 10.39 -13.90 4.29
CA ALA A 150 10.00 -15.24 4.74
C ALA A 150 8.52 -15.28 5.14
N ARG A 151 8.02 -16.46 5.49
CA ARG A 151 6.64 -16.69 5.91
C ARG A 151 6.42 -16.32 7.38
N ASN A 152 5.16 -16.10 7.75
CA ASN A 152 4.78 -15.68 9.10
C ASN A 152 5.45 -16.51 10.21
N ALA A 153 5.39 -17.82 10.12
CA ALA A 153 5.94 -18.70 11.14
C ALA A 153 7.46 -18.46 11.32
N ASP A 154 8.21 -18.48 10.21
CA ASP A 154 9.66 -18.26 10.23
C ASP A 154 10.04 -16.89 10.79
N LEU A 155 9.26 -15.84 10.44
CA LEU A 155 9.51 -14.49 10.94
C LEU A 155 9.27 -14.40 12.44
N LEU A 156 8.21 -15.03 12.93
CA LEU A 156 7.88 -15.07 14.35
C LEU A 156 8.93 -15.85 15.15
N ASP A 157 9.34 -17.02 14.67
CA ASP A 157 10.38 -17.85 15.32
C ASP A 157 11.72 -17.09 15.39
N ARG A 158 12.08 -16.37 14.33
CA ARG A 158 13.30 -15.56 14.30
C ARG A 158 13.22 -14.34 15.21
N LEU A 159 12.04 -13.72 15.32
CA LEU A 159 11.82 -12.62 16.25
C LEU A 159 12.02 -13.12 17.71
N ASP A 160 11.45 -14.28 18.05
CA ASP A 160 11.60 -14.91 19.36
C ASP A 160 13.05 -15.32 19.64
N ALA A 161 13.76 -15.83 18.61
CA ALA A 161 15.16 -16.20 18.68
C ALA A 161 16.14 -15.02 18.70
N ASN A 162 15.67 -13.78 18.79
CA ASN A 162 16.49 -12.57 18.72
C ASN A 162 17.27 -12.36 17.42
N GLN A 163 16.79 -12.95 16.32
CA GLN A 163 17.39 -12.83 15.00
C GLN A 163 16.79 -11.69 14.17
N LEU A 164 15.67 -11.11 14.61
CA LEU A 164 15.03 -9.94 14.01
C LEU A 164 14.79 -8.89 15.07
N ASP A 165 14.87 -7.63 14.68
CA ASP A 165 14.52 -6.46 15.50
C ASP A 165 13.11 -5.95 15.19
N LEU A 166 12.70 -6.09 13.92
CA LEU A 166 11.37 -5.76 13.38
C LEU A 166 10.86 -6.92 12.54
N ALA A 167 9.54 -7.13 12.55
CA ALA A 167 8.88 -8.03 11.62
C ALA A 167 7.52 -7.49 11.16
N LEU A 168 7.26 -7.53 9.85
CA LEU A 168 5.98 -7.20 9.24
C LEU A 168 5.26 -8.50 8.91
N VAL A 169 4.13 -8.77 9.60
CA VAL A 169 3.43 -10.05 9.55
C VAL A 169 1.93 -9.89 9.35
N TRP A 170 1.30 -10.89 8.75
CA TRP A 170 -0.14 -10.98 8.68
C TRP A 170 -0.73 -11.45 10.02
N GLY A 171 -1.69 -10.70 10.53
CA GLY A 171 -2.48 -11.07 11.71
C GLY A 171 -3.57 -12.10 11.39
N ASP A 172 -4.39 -12.41 12.38
CA ASP A 172 -5.51 -13.32 12.25
C ASP A 172 -6.79 -12.54 11.87
N PRO A 173 -7.49 -12.89 10.79
CA PRO A 173 -8.72 -12.21 10.39
C PRO A 173 -9.86 -12.42 11.41
N ALA A 174 -9.83 -13.52 12.14
CA ALA A 174 -10.83 -13.86 13.16
C ALA A 174 -10.55 -13.21 14.53
N SER A 175 -9.36 -12.62 14.72
CA SER A 175 -8.94 -12.05 16.00
C SER A 175 -8.57 -10.57 15.85
N ALA A 176 -9.29 -9.71 16.53
CA ALA A 176 -8.88 -8.31 16.70
C ALA A 176 -7.68 -8.16 17.66
N ALA A 177 -7.26 -9.24 18.32
CA ALA A 177 -6.12 -9.21 19.22
C ALA A 177 -4.82 -9.11 18.43
N LEU A 178 -3.99 -8.16 18.84
CA LEU A 178 -2.61 -8.07 18.36
C LEU A 178 -1.84 -9.32 18.76
N VAL A 179 -0.80 -9.62 18.01
CA VAL A 179 0.11 -10.73 18.33
C VAL A 179 0.76 -10.44 19.68
N SER A 180 0.31 -11.15 20.74
CA SER A 180 0.87 -10.98 22.08
C SER A 180 2.07 -11.89 22.25
N ARG A 181 3.25 -11.28 22.45
CA ARG A 181 4.51 -11.99 22.71
C ARG A 181 5.32 -11.25 23.76
N ALA A 182 5.95 -11.98 24.66
CA ALA A 182 6.79 -11.37 25.70
C ALA A 182 7.97 -10.62 25.07
N GLY A 183 8.16 -9.36 25.47
CA GLY A 183 9.24 -8.52 24.97
C GLY A 183 9.09 -8.06 23.50
N VAL A 184 7.87 -8.06 22.98
CA VAL A 184 7.54 -7.59 21.64
C VAL A 184 6.37 -6.62 21.68
N ASP A 185 6.57 -5.42 21.18
CA ASP A 185 5.51 -4.47 20.89
C ASP A 185 4.84 -4.84 19.57
N SER A 186 3.50 -4.80 19.54
CA SER A 186 2.69 -5.11 18.36
C SER A 186 1.81 -3.92 18.00
N GLU A 187 1.85 -3.51 16.74
CA GLU A 187 1.04 -2.42 16.20
C GLU A 187 0.34 -2.88 14.92
N ALA A 188 -0.98 -2.77 14.86
CA ALA A 188 -1.72 -2.97 13.62
C ALA A 188 -1.59 -1.70 12.76
N ILE A 189 -0.90 -1.79 11.62
CA ILE A 189 -0.59 -0.64 10.77
C ILE A 189 -1.52 -0.52 9.56
N ALA A 190 -2.22 -1.59 9.18
CA ALA A 190 -3.22 -1.58 8.12
C ALA A 190 -4.22 -2.75 8.28
N HIS A 191 -5.37 -2.64 7.61
CA HIS A 191 -6.29 -3.74 7.35
C HIS A 191 -6.39 -3.90 5.84
N VAL A 192 -5.89 -5.00 5.32
CA VAL A 192 -5.72 -5.24 3.88
C VAL A 192 -6.76 -6.22 3.40
N PRO A 193 -7.62 -5.84 2.44
CA PRO A 193 -8.63 -6.75 1.88
C PRO A 193 -7.94 -7.92 1.17
N MET A 194 -8.45 -9.12 1.38
CA MET A 194 -8.10 -10.28 0.56
C MET A 194 -8.89 -10.25 -0.73
N GLN A 195 -8.26 -10.72 -1.80
CA GLN A 195 -8.83 -10.69 -3.13
C GLN A 195 -8.69 -12.04 -3.83
N TRP A 196 -9.70 -12.42 -4.61
CA TRP A 196 -9.62 -13.51 -5.56
C TRP A 196 -8.76 -13.09 -6.74
N ILE A 197 -7.83 -13.95 -7.12
CA ILE A 197 -6.84 -13.66 -8.16
C ILE A 197 -6.80 -14.81 -9.14
N GLY A 198 -6.79 -14.49 -10.42
CA GLY A 198 -6.71 -15.46 -11.53
C GLY A 198 -5.86 -14.94 -12.68
N ALA A 199 -5.72 -15.74 -13.72
CA ALA A 199 -5.00 -15.37 -14.92
C ALA A 199 -5.59 -14.13 -15.60
N VAL A 200 -4.75 -13.34 -16.27
CA VAL A 200 -5.20 -12.32 -17.23
C VAL A 200 -5.77 -13.04 -18.45
N ALA A 201 -6.97 -12.64 -18.88
CA ALA A 201 -7.60 -13.23 -20.08
C ALA A 201 -6.69 -13.05 -21.31
N GLY A 202 -6.28 -14.15 -21.95
CA GLY A 202 -5.38 -14.15 -23.10
C GLY A 202 -4.09 -14.96 -22.93
N GLY A 203 -3.73 -15.40 -21.69
CA GLY A 203 -2.53 -16.21 -21.41
C GLY A 203 -2.80 -17.70 -21.16
N GLY A 204 -4.03 -18.17 -21.31
CA GLY A 204 -4.38 -19.57 -21.09
C GLY A 204 -3.93 -20.45 -22.26
N VAL A 205 -2.99 -21.36 -21.99
CA VAL A 205 -2.83 -22.59 -22.79
C VAL A 205 -4.20 -23.26 -22.77
N GLY A 206 -4.80 -23.44 -23.98
CA GLY A 206 -6.13 -23.97 -24.12
C GLY A 206 -6.33 -25.25 -23.31
N MET A 207 -7.41 -25.28 -22.53
CA MET A 207 -7.96 -26.54 -22.05
C MET A 207 -8.12 -27.43 -23.28
N MET A 208 -7.51 -28.60 -23.23
CA MET A 208 -7.66 -29.64 -24.26
C MET A 208 -9.14 -29.96 -24.40
N ASP A 209 -9.76 -29.34 -25.40
CA ASP A 209 -11.09 -29.71 -25.84
C ASP A 209 -10.96 -30.96 -26.70
N GLY A 210 -11.40 -32.09 -26.18
CA GLY A 210 -11.54 -33.32 -26.95
C GLY A 210 -12.68 -33.20 -27.94
N GLY A 211 -12.36 -33.03 -29.21
CA GLY A 211 -13.10 -33.45 -30.37
C GLY A 211 -14.43 -32.76 -30.69
N GLY A 212 -14.52 -32.06 -31.82
CA GLY A 212 -15.78 -31.67 -32.45
C GLY A 212 -15.62 -30.48 -33.40
N ASP A 213 -15.33 -30.78 -34.62
CA ASP A 213 -15.34 -29.89 -35.80
C ASP A 213 -16.72 -29.26 -36.03
N ALA A 214 -16.83 -27.94 -36.05
CA ALA A 214 -17.83 -27.20 -36.83
C ALA A 214 -17.48 -25.71 -36.89
N GLY A 215 -17.22 -25.19 -38.08
CA GLY A 215 -16.94 -23.80 -38.41
C GLY A 215 -18.09 -22.84 -38.07
N GLY A 216 -17.71 -21.58 -37.78
CA GLY A 216 -18.67 -20.47 -37.52
C GLY A 216 -17.97 -19.19 -37.14
N GLU A 217 -18.10 -18.22 -37.95
CA GLU A 217 -17.64 -16.86 -38.09
C GLU A 217 -17.48 -16.01 -36.81
N GLY A 218 -16.59 -15.05 -36.94
CA GLY A 218 -16.11 -14.10 -35.92
C GLY A 218 -17.18 -13.28 -35.17
N GLY A 219 -17.00 -13.24 -33.87
CA GLY A 219 -17.66 -12.32 -32.98
C GLY A 219 -16.67 -11.88 -31.91
N VAL A 220 -16.49 -10.56 -31.78
CA VAL A 220 -15.73 -9.93 -30.72
C VAL A 220 -16.32 -10.34 -29.36
N ARG A 221 -15.64 -11.18 -28.62
CA ARG A 221 -16.10 -11.65 -27.29
C ARG A 221 -15.63 -10.66 -26.24
N GLY A 222 -16.63 -10.08 -25.54
CA GLY A 222 -16.49 -9.06 -24.53
C GLY A 222 -15.84 -9.55 -23.24
N GLU A 223 -15.24 -8.60 -22.56
CA GLU A 223 -14.66 -8.67 -21.22
C GLU A 223 -15.70 -9.22 -20.22
N GLY A 224 -15.54 -10.43 -19.74
CA GLY A 224 -16.44 -11.00 -18.69
C GLY A 224 -16.56 -12.52 -18.65
N GLU A 225 -16.04 -13.26 -19.61
CA GLU A 225 -16.32 -14.71 -19.73
C GLU A 225 -15.50 -15.62 -18.80
N GLY A 226 -14.35 -15.18 -18.29
CA GLY A 226 -13.49 -16.02 -17.45
C GLY A 226 -14.09 -16.41 -16.08
N GLY A 227 -14.96 -15.59 -15.51
CA GLY A 227 -15.55 -15.84 -14.20
C GLY A 227 -16.87 -16.62 -14.25
N ARG A 228 -17.60 -16.51 -15.36
CA ARG A 228 -18.89 -17.18 -15.53
C ARG A 228 -18.74 -18.69 -15.82
N ALA A 229 -17.61 -19.07 -16.43
CA ALA A 229 -17.29 -20.46 -16.76
C ALA A 229 -17.04 -21.35 -15.54
N VAL A 230 -16.53 -20.80 -14.43
CA VAL A 230 -16.16 -21.56 -13.23
C VAL A 230 -17.38 -22.18 -12.52
N ARG A 231 -18.58 -21.56 -12.60
CA ARG A 231 -19.80 -22.09 -12.00
C ARG A 231 -20.67 -22.94 -12.94
N ALA A 232 -20.44 -22.84 -14.23
CA ALA A 232 -21.31 -23.50 -15.23
C ALA A 232 -21.09 -25.02 -15.32
N THR A 233 -19.95 -25.53 -14.86
CA THR A 233 -19.56 -26.95 -15.04
C THR A 233 -19.94 -27.86 -13.88
N GLY A 234 -20.37 -27.34 -12.74
CA GLY A 234 -20.62 -28.15 -11.53
C GLY A 234 -19.36 -28.79 -10.91
N GLU A 235 -18.20 -28.54 -11.47
CA GLU A 235 -16.93 -29.05 -10.98
C GLU A 235 -16.42 -28.25 -9.76
N PRO A 236 -15.68 -28.89 -8.85
CA PRO A 236 -15.06 -28.18 -7.73
C PRO A 236 -14.07 -27.13 -8.19
N LEU A 237 -14.18 -25.90 -7.62
CA LEU A 237 -13.30 -24.76 -7.92
C LEU A 237 -11.84 -25.13 -7.69
N PRO A 238 -10.98 -25.08 -8.72
CA PRO A 238 -9.55 -25.37 -8.53
C PRO A 238 -8.84 -24.21 -7.82
N LEU A 239 -8.11 -24.50 -6.75
CA LEU A 239 -7.35 -23.55 -5.99
C LEU A 239 -5.85 -23.80 -6.14
N VAL A 240 -5.12 -22.71 -6.34
CA VAL A 240 -3.66 -22.62 -6.27
C VAL A 240 -3.31 -22.02 -4.92
N VAL A 241 -2.57 -22.75 -4.09
CA VAL A 241 -2.43 -22.38 -2.68
C VAL A 241 -0.99 -22.50 -2.18
N PHE A 242 -0.68 -21.76 -1.13
CA PHE A 242 0.48 -22.07 -0.31
C PHE A 242 0.24 -23.33 0.52
N ASP A 243 1.30 -24.08 0.80
CA ASP A 243 1.30 -25.13 1.81
C ASP A 243 0.93 -24.56 3.19
N ARG A 244 0.34 -25.43 4.02
CA ARG A 244 -0.12 -25.05 5.37
C ARG A 244 1.07 -24.86 6.33
N PRO A 245 0.92 -23.96 7.31
CA PRO A 245 -0.22 -23.10 7.58
C PRO A 245 -0.21 -21.82 6.72
N CYS A 246 -1.34 -21.47 6.10
CA CYS A 246 -1.52 -20.26 5.31
C CYS A 246 -2.85 -19.59 5.64
N ARG A 247 -2.82 -18.33 6.11
CA ARG A 247 -4.02 -17.56 6.50
C ARG A 247 -4.93 -17.28 5.32
N PHE A 248 -4.36 -16.98 4.16
CA PHE A 248 -5.11 -16.74 2.93
C PHE A 248 -5.86 -17.99 2.48
N PHE A 249 -5.20 -19.15 2.54
CA PHE A 249 -5.84 -20.43 2.21
C PHE A 249 -6.98 -20.75 3.17
N GLY A 250 -6.76 -20.61 4.48
CA GLY A 250 -7.82 -20.84 5.47
C GLY A 250 -9.03 -19.93 5.23
N ALA A 251 -8.81 -18.62 5.07
CA ALA A 251 -9.90 -17.68 4.83
C ALA A 251 -10.65 -17.95 3.51
N ALA A 252 -9.95 -18.37 2.45
CA ALA A 252 -10.56 -18.72 1.17
C ALA A 252 -11.46 -19.95 1.31
N THR A 253 -10.96 -21.03 1.91
CA THR A 253 -11.73 -22.26 2.10
C THR A 253 -12.92 -22.07 3.03
N ASP A 254 -12.74 -21.34 4.14
CA ASP A 254 -13.85 -21.01 5.05
C ASP A 254 -14.94 -20.16 4.36
N ALA A 255 -14.58 -19.28 3.44
CA ALA A 255 -15.55 -18.49 2.68
C ALA A 255 -16.29 -19.36 1.66
N LEU A 256 -15.59 -20.25 0.94
CA LEU A 256 -16.18 -21.18 -0.01
C LEU A 256 -17.11 -22.18 0.67
N ASP A 257 -16.68 -22.76 1.79
CA ASP A 257 -17.47 -23.73 2.56
C ASP A 257 -18.76 -23.08 3.08
N ARG A 258 -18.69 -21.86 3.63
CA ARG A 258 -19.88 -21.11 4.06
C ARG A 258 -20.83 -20.77 2.91
N ALA A 259 -20.30 -20.56 1.72
CA ALA A 259 -21.08 -20.28 0.52
C ALA A 259 -21.58 -21.55 -0.20
N GLY A 260 -21.24 -22.73 0.29
CA GLY A 260 -21.57 -24.00 -0.35
C GLY A 260 -20.93 -24.17 -1.74
N VAL A 261 -19.78 -23.55 -1.97
CA VAL A 261 -19.04 -23.65 -3.24
C VAL A 261 -18.01 -24.78 -3.13
N PRO A 262 -18.17 -25.90 -3.84
CA PRO A 262 -17.22 -26.98 -3.80
C PRO A 262 -15.88 -26.53 -4.38
N TRP A 263 -14.79 -26.94 -3.74
CA TRP A 263 -13.44 -26.59 -4.16
C TRP A 263 -12.49 -27.78 -4.06
N ARG A 264 -11.36 -27.69 -4.76
CA ARG A 264 -10.24 -28.64 -4.66
C ARG A 264 -8.91 -27.92 -4.76
N VAL A 265 -7.87 -28.45 -4.16
CA VAL A 265 -6.51 -27.98 -4.37
C VAL A 265 -6.01 -28.54 -5.69
N ALA A 266 -5.67 -27.66 -6.61
CA ALA A 266 -5.09 -27.99 -7.90
C ALA A 266 -3.56 -27.93 -7.90
N PHE A 267 -3.00 -27.02 -7.09
CA PHE A 267 -1.56 -26.84 -6.99
C PHE A 267 -1.17 -26.31 -5.61
N THR A 268 -0.07 -26.78 -5.08
CA THR A 268 0.50 -26.33 -3.79
C THR A 268 1.96 -25.96 -3.96
N THR A 269 2.38 -24.86 -3.36
CA THR A 269 3.76 -24.37 -3.43
C THR A 269 4.16 -23.64 -2.16
N PRO A 270 5.43 -23.68 -1.71
CA PRO A 270 5.93 -22.83 -0.64
C PRO A 270 6.38 -21.43 -1.11
N SER A 271 6.31 -21.11 -2.41
CA SER A 271 6.88 -19.91 -3.04
C SER A 271 5.80 -19.04 -3.65
N LEU A 272 5.87 -17.71 -3.41
CA LEU A 272 4.97 -16.73 -4.02
C LEU A 272 5.12 -16.71 -5.55
N ALA A 273 6.35 -16.80 -6.07
CA ALA A 273 6.59 -16.87 -7.50
C ALA A 273 5.94 -18.12 -8.14
N GLY A 274 6.01 -19.28 -7.46
CA GLY A 274 5.34 -20.49 -7.88
C GLY A 274 3.82 -20.36 -7.87
N LEU A 275 3.26 -19.65 -6.87
CA LEU A 275 1.83 -19.36 -6.77
C LEU A 275 1.36 -18.53 -7.97
N TRP A 276 2.10 -17.45 -8.29
CA TRP A 276 1.80 -16.59 -9.42
C TRP A 276 1.91 -17.32 -10.76
N ALA A 277 2.96 -18.13 -10.94
CA ALA A 277 3.14 -18.93 -12.16
C ALA A 277 1.98 -19.90 -12.38
N ALA A 278 1.54 -20.60 -11.35
CA ALA A 278 0.43 -21.54 -11.45
C ALA A 278 -0.92 -20.83 -11.69
N ALA A 279 -1.17 -19.69 -11.02
CA ALA A 279 -2.36 -18.89 -11.26
C ALA A 279 -2.38 -18.30 -12.68
N ALA A 280 -1.26 -17.78 -13.18
CA ALA A 280 -1.10 -17.24 -14.52
C ALA A 280 -1.27 -18.32 -15.61
N ALA A 281 -0.84 -19.56 -15.34
CA ALA A 281 -1.04 -20.71 -16.22
C ALA A 281 -2.49 -21.24 -16.21
N GLY A 282 -3.39 -20.66 -15.42
CA GLY A 282 -4.79 -21.07 -15.35
C GLY A 282 -5.06 -22.37 -14.58
N LEU A 283 -4.13 -22.83 -13.74
CA LEU A 283 -4.32 -24.04 -12.94
C LEU A 283 -5.42 -23.89 -11.87
N GLY A 284 -5.79 -22.67 -11.52
CA GLY A 284 -6.86 -22.36 -10.58
C GLY A 284 -6.78 -20.92 -10.06
N LEU A 285 -7.67 -20.60 -9.15
CA LEU A 285 -7.70 -19.31 -8.48
C LEU A 285 -6.85 -19.34 -7.22
N THR A 286 -6.32 -18.18 -6.84
CA THR A 286 -5.67 -18.00 -5.56
C THR A 286 -6.27 -16.82 -4.80
N VAL A 287 -5.97 -16.73 -3.51
CA VAL A 287 -6.36 -15.60 -2.65
C VAL A 287 -5.12 -14.96 -2.06
N ARG A 288 -4.94 -13.67 -2.32
CA ARG A 288 -3.84 -12.86 -1.78
C ARG A 288 -4.29 -11.41 -1.55
N SER A 289 -3.38 -10.60 -1.03
CA SER A 289 -3.52 -9.15 -1.01
C SER A 289 -3.17 -8.57 -2.39
N HIS A 290 -3.39 -7.28 -2.56
CA HIS A 290 -2.99 -6.56 -3.77
C HIS A 290 -1.48 -6.28 -3.86
N TYR A 291 -0.71 -6.52 -2.78
CA TYR A 291 0.73 -6.29 -2.78
C TYR A 291 1.48 -7.31 -3.65
N GLY A 292 2.41 -6.81 -4.47
CA GLY A 292 3.29 -7.66 -5.27
C GLY A 292 2.58 -8.48 -6.35
N LEU A 293 1.43 -8.02 -6.86
CA LEU A 293 0.74 -8.66 -7.97
C LEU A 293 1.52 -8.47 -9.28
N PRO A 294 1.97 -9.55 -9.92
CA PRO A 294 2.59 -9.44 -11.23
C PRO A 294 1.54 -9.20 -12.33
N ALA A 295 1.94 -8.58 -13.43
CA ALA A 295 1.07 -8.28 -14.56
C ALA A 295 0.44 -9.52 -15.26
N SER A 296 0.92 -10.72 -14.95
CA SER A 296 0.41 -11.99 -15.48
C SER A 296 -0.89 -12.47 -14.81
N VAL A 297 -1.26 -11.88 -13.68
CA VAL A 297 -2.49 -12.19 -12.95
C VAL A 297 -3.29 -10.92 -12.69
N ARG A 298 -4.58 -11.08 -12.39
CA ARG A 298 -5.48 -9.96 -12.07
C ARG A 298 -6.38 -10.28 -10.89
N VAL A 299 -6.82 -9.24 -10.22
CA VAL A 299 -7.91 -9.31 -9.25
C VAL A 299 -9.21 -9.60 -10.00
N LEU A 300 -10.00 -10.49 -9.43
CA LEU A 300 -11.32 -10.84 -9.94
C LEU A 300 -12.38 -10.11 -9.12
N ASP A 301 -13.38 -9.56 -9.80
CA ASP A 301 -14.58 -9.12 -9.10
C ASP A 301 -15.36 -10.32 -8.60
N ALA A 302 -15.36 -10.51 -7.27
CA ALA A 302 -15.98 -11.66 -6.63
C ALA A 302 -17.46 -11.78 -6.96
N ALA A 303 -18.18 -10.65 -7.02
CA ALA A 303 -19.62 -10.65 -7.28
C ALA A 303 -19.96 -11.13 -8.70
N SER A 304 -19.26 -10.60 -9.69
CA SER A 304 -19.48 -11.00 -11.11
C SER A 304 -19.04 -12.45 -11.38
N CYS A 305 -18.05 -12.95 -10.64
CA CYS A 305 -17.56 -14.33 -10.74
C CYS A 305 -18.37 -15.32 -9.90
N GLY A 306 -19.32 -14.86 -9.09
CA GLY A 306 -20.09 -15.69 -8.17
C GLY A 306 -19.25 -16.31 -7.05
N LEU A 307 -18.16 -15.66 -6.69
CA LEU A 307 -17.28 -16.02 -5.59
C LEU A 307 -17.72 -15.34 -4.30
N PRO A 308 -17.50 -15.95 -3.12
CA PRO A 308 -17.82 -15.33 -1.86
C PRO A 308 -16.91 -14.16 -1.55
N ALA A 309 -17.45 -13.18 -0.81
CA ALA A 309 -16.64 -12.10 -0.27
C ALA A 309 -15.58 -12.64 0.72
N LEU A 310 -14.41 -12.03 0.70
CA LEU A 310 -13.30 -12.40 1.56
C LEU A 310 -13.12 -11.34 2.67
N PRO A 311 -12.62 -11.73 3.85
CA PRO A 311 -12.31 -10.80 4.92
C PRO A 311 -11.05 -9.97 4.60
N SER A 312 -10.81 -8.93 5.42
CA SER A 312 -9.52 -8.25 5.45
C SER A 312 -8.60 -8.90 6.47
N LEU A 313 -7.28 -8.86 6.21
CA LEU A 313 -6.25 -9.26 7.16
C LEU A 313 -5.63 -8.04 7.83
N PRO A 314 -5.46 -8.05 9.15
CA PRO A 314 -4.64 -7.05 9.81
C PRO A 314 -3.17 -7.26 9.43
N LEU A 315 -2.50 -6.18 9.08
CA LEU A 315 -1.06 -6.15 8.89
C LEU A 315 -0.42 -5.59 10.15
N ILE A 316 0.46 -6.36 10.76
CA ILE A 316 1.01 -6.09 12.09
C ILE A 316 2.50 -5.88 11.97
N LEU A 317 2.96 -4.74 12.50
CA LEU A 317 4.37 -4.48 12.74
C LEU A 317 4.73 -4.93 14.15
N LEU A 318 5.66 -5.84 14.25
CA LEU A 318 6.22 -6.35 15.49
C LEU A 318 7.60 -5.73 15.72
N ARG A 319 7.84 -5.25 16.93
CA ARG A 319 9.11 -4.65 17.33
C ARG A 319 9.57 -5.24 18.66
N ARG A 320 10.81 -5.68 18.72
CA ARG A 320 11.40 -6.15 19.96
C ARG A 320 11.69 -4.99 20.88
N THR A 321 11.21 -5.06 22.13
CA THR A 321 11.45 -4.01 23.15
C THR A 321 12.93 -3.91 23.53
N SER A 322 13.67 -5.03 23.54
CA SER A 322 15.11 -5.05 23.84
C SER A 322 15.98 -4.51 22.70
N SER A 323 15.44 -4.38 21.49
CA SER A 323 16.10 -3.77 20.33
C SER A 323 15.64 -2.34 20.05
N ALA A 324 14.89 -1.73 20.97
CA ALA A 324 14.40 -0.37 20.81
C ALA A 324 15.57 0.62 20.78
N THR A 325 15.99 0.99 19.58
CA THR A 325 17.03 1.97 19.29
C THR A 325 16.49 3.02 18.32
N PRO A 326 17.06 4.24 18.30
CA PRO A 326 16.65 5.26 17.32
C PRO A 326 16.70 4.75 15.86
N THR A 327 17.61 3.84 15.56
CA THR A 327 17.79 3.22 14.23
C THR A 327 16.60 2.31 13.89
N VAL A 328 16.22 1.43 14.82
CA VAL A 328 15.07 0.52 14.67
C VAL A 328 13.77 1.31 14.58
N ASP A 329 13.58 2.33 15.44
CA ASP A 329 12.40 3.19 15.44
C ASP A 329 12.27 3.98 14.13
N ARG A 330 13.39 4.39 13.55
CA ARG A 330 13.39 5.08 12.25
C ARG A 330 12.97 4.15 11.12
N LEU A 331 13.52 2.94 11.08
CA LEU A 331 13.13 1.95 10.07
C LEU A 331 11.66 1.54 10.22
N ALA A 332 11.18 1.35 11.45
CA ALA A 332 9.77 1.05 11.72
C ALA A 332 8.83 2.10 11.12
N ARG A 333 9.13 3.38 11.33
CA ARG A 333 8.33 4.49 10.76
C ARG A 333 8.34 4.49 9.24
N ILE A 334 9.49 4.22 8.60
CA ILE A 334 9.59 4.16 7.13
C ILE A 334 8.77 2.98 6.58
N VAL A 335 8.82 1.82 7.24
CA VAL A 335 8.01 0.65 6.87
C VAL A 335 6.52 0.96 6.98
N THR A 336 6.08 1.53 8.11
CA THR A 336 4.66 1.90 8.31
C THR A 336 4.18 2.88 7.25
N GLN A 337 5.00 3.87 6.93
CA GLN A 337 4.68 4.86 5.90
C GLN A 337 4.61 4.23 4.50
N ALA A 338 5.58 3.41 4.12
CA ALA A 338 5.59 2.72 2.82
C ALA A 338 4.37 1.79 2.64
N VAL A 339 3.95 1.11 3.71
CA VAL A 339 2.69 0.32 3.72
C VAL A 339 1.48 1.23 3.48
N GLY A 340 1.39 2.37 4.18
CA GLY A 340 0.29 3.32 4.00
C GLY A 340 0.20 3.84 2.56
N GLU A 341 1.33 4.27 2.00
CA GLU A 341 1.40 4.77 0.62
C GLU A 341 1.00 3.70 -0.41
N ALA A 342 1.44 2.46 -0.21
CA ALA A 342 1.10 1.34 -1.09
C ALA A 342 -0.38 0.94 -0.98
N THR A 343 -1.00 1.07 0.21
CA THR A 343 -2.42 0.77 0.42
C THR A 343 -3.31 1.84 -0.23
N GLU A 344 -2.96 3.11 -0.08
CA GLU A 344 -3.71 4.25 -0.66
C GLU A 344 -3.66 4.24 -2.19
N GLY A 345 -2.51 3.88 -2.79
CA GLY A 345 -2.33 3.82 -4.24
C GLY A 345 -3.24 2.83 -4.94
N VAL A 346 -3.69 1.78 -4.25
CA VAL A 346 -4.57 0.76 -4.81
C VAL A 346 -6.06 1.11 -4.66
N LEU A 347 -6.42 1.87 -3.62
CA LEU A 347 -7.80 2.34 -3.45
C LEU A 347 -8.17 3.47 -4.43
N ALA A 348 -7.16 4.09 -5.07
CA ALA A 348 -7.32 5.19 -6.02
C ALA A 348 -7.22 4.74 -7.50
N ALA A 349 -6.86 3.49 -7.78
CA ALA A 349 -6.77 2.89 -9.12
C ALA A 349 -7.97 2.00 -9.42
#